data_e344e50683975d2f70bdfdca02d0f12c
#
_entry.id   e344e50683975d2f70bdfdca02d0f12c
#
_cell.length_a   1.000
_cell.length_b   1.000
_cell.length_c   1.000
_cell.angle_alpha   90.00
_cell.angle_beta   90.00
_cell.angle_gamma   90.00
#
_symmetry.space_group_name_H-M   'P 1'
#
loop_
_entity.id
_entity.type
_entity.pdbx_description
1 polymer ?
#
loop_
_entity_poly.entity_id
_entity_poly.type
_entity_poly.pdbx_seq_one_letter_code
_entity_poly.pdbx_strand_id
1 'polypeptide(L)'
;MSAIGAPTINLVGISYGTRVAQQYAMRHPRSTRALVLDSVAPNTLIVGNEFAHNLEQALDLQFGECGKVPACARALGNPRSRLDALMATLRSSPPLVHYRDPGTGALHEARLRPDDVAGLMRMYAYAPLASSLLPLQLKEASEGRYDGLMALAKMLGSTMAGQMAMGMQLSVICSEDAYGLKANADDAASLMGNQFADDFAAQCATWPRGAMPADFHAPLRSNVPALLMSGEFDPVTPPRYGAAVASTLPNARHLVVRGQGHNVIGAGCMPKLFAQFIDKADAKALDATCLGTLPYTPPFTSFNGWEP
;
A
#
# COMPACT_ATOMS: atom_id res chain seq x y z
N MET A 1 -1.50 -18.89 -24.75
CA MET A 1 -1.76 -20.29 -24.34
C MET A 1 -1.26 -21.26 -25.41
N SER A 2 -1.77 -21.20 -26.64
CA SER A 2 -1.35 -22.10 -27.72
C SER A 2 0.16 -22.09 -27.98
N ALA A 3 0.79 -20.93 -27.94
CA ALA A 3 2.24 -20.77 -28.17
C ALA A 3 3.14 -21.45 -27.12
N ILE A 4 2.63 -21.68 -25.91
CA ILE A 4 3.36 -22.31 -24.78
C ILE A 4 2.86 -23.74 -24.52
N GLY A 5 1.89 -24.24 -25.32
CA GLY A 5 1.34 -25.58 -25.20
C GLY A 5 0.58 -25.88 -23.90
N ALA A 6 0.24 -24.86 -23.11
CA ALA A 6 -0.45 -25.03 -21.81
C ALA A 6 -1.97 -24.85 -21.97
N PRO A 7 -2.81 -25.81 -21.55
CA PRO A 7 -4.27 -25.68 -21.61
C PRO A 7 -4.83 -24.69 -20.61
N THR A 8 -4.19 -24.55 -19.43
CA THR A 8 -4.56 -23.63 -18.35
C THR A 8 -3.33 -22.99 -17.73
N ILE A 9 -3.52 -21.84 -17.07
CA ILE A 9 -2.47 -21.12 -16.34
C ILE A 9 -2.92 -20.79 -14.92
N ASN A 10 -1.95 -20.68 -14.03
CA ASN A 10 -2.13 -20.03 -12.73
C ASN A 10 -1.87 -18.53 -12.92
N LEU A 11 -2.77 -17.70 -12.41
CA LEU A 11 -2.63 -16.25 -12.45
C LEU A 11 -2.16 -15.75 -11.07
N VAL A 12 -1.06 -15.03 -11.05
CA VAL A 12 -0.57 -14.36 -9.85
C VAL A 12 -0.63 -12.85 -10.08
N GLY A 13 -1.44 -12.17 -9.30
CA GLY A 13 -1.55 -10.72 -9.34
C GLY A 13 -1.15 -10.12 -8.00
N ILE A 14 -0.43 -9.00 -8.03
CA ILE A 14 -0.04 -8.21 -6.86
C ILE A 14 -0.57 -6.80 -7.07
N SER A 15 -1.20 -6.20 -6.03
CA SER A 15 -1.71 -4.83 -6.09
C SER A 15 -2.66 -4.63 -7.28
N TYR A 16 -2.42 -3.67 -8.17
CA TYR A 16 -3.20 -3.49 -9.40
C TYR A 16 -3.24 -4.78 -10.26
N GLY A 17 -2.17 -5.58 -10.26
CA GLY A 17 -2.12 -6.87 -10.97
C GLY A 17 -3.21 -7.86 -10.53
N THR A 18 -3.77 -7.70 -9.33
CA THR A 18 -4.91 -8.53 -8.88
C THR A 18 -6.19 -8.18 -9.65
N ARG A 19 -6.41 -6.91 -10.03
CA ARG A 19 -7.50 -6.51 -10.94
C ARG A 19 -7.29 -7.15 -12.32
N VAL A 20 -6.06 -7.09 -12.85
CA VAL A 20 -5.74 -7.73 -14.14
C VAL A 20 -6.04 -9.23 -14.11
N ALA A 21 -5.65 -9.92 -13.03
CA ALA A 21 -5.92 -11.34 -12.86
C ALA A 21 -7.43 -11.64 -12.78
N GLN A 22 -8.21 -10.80 -12.07
CA GLN A 22 -9.67 -10.92 -12.01
C GLN A 22 -10.30 -10.70 -13.40
N GLN A 23 -9.88 -9.66 -14.13
CA GLN A 23 -10.35 -9.39 -15.48
C GLN A 23 -10.02 -10.54 -16.44
N TYR A 24 -8.81 -11.08 -16.35
CA TYR A 24 -8.46 -12.25 -17.17
C TYR A 24 -9.35 -13.45 -16.85
N ALA A 25 -9.57 -13.77 -15.57
CA ALA A 25 -10.42 -14.89 -15.18
C ALA A 25 -11.89 -14.71 -15.61
N MET A 26 -12.41 -13.47 -15.63
CA MET A 26 -13.73 -13.15 -16.16
C MET A 26 -13.84 -13.42 -17.67
N ARG A 27 -12.81 -13.05 -18.43
CA ARG A 27 -12.80 -13.17 -19.91
C ARG A 27 -12.39 -14.58 -20.39
N HIS A 28 -11.55 -15.26 -19.60
CA HIS A 28 -10.94 -16.53 -19.97
C HIS A 28 -11.09 -17.61 -18.88
N PRO A 29 -12.32 -17.91 -18.40
CA PRO A 29 -12.53 -18.80 -17.25
C PRO A 29 -12.04 -20.22 -17.53
N ARG A 30 -12.14 -20.71 -18.77
CA ARG A 30 -11.69 -22.08 -19.15
C ARG A 30 -10.17 -22.26 -19.18
N SER A 31 -9.41 -21.19 -19.30
CA SER A 31 -7.95 -21.22 -19.29
C SER A 31 -7.34 -20.81 -17.95
N THR A 32 -8.15 -20.50 -16.96
CA THR A 32 -7.69 -20.12 -15.61
C THR A 32 -7.77 -21.35 -14.70
N ARG A 33 -6.61 -21.87 -14.26
CA ARG A 33 -6.55 -22.98 -13.32
C ARG A 33 -6.72 -22.54 -11.87
N ALA A 34 -6.01 -21.48 -11.46
CA ALA A 34 -6.04 -20.96 -10.10
C ALA A 34 -5.68 -19.47 -10.09
N LEU A 35 -6.16 -18.76 -9.06
CA LEU A 35 -5.87 -17.36 -8.81
C LEU A 35 -5.07 -17.19 -7.51
N VAL A 36 -4.01 -16.41 -7.56
CA VAL A 36 -3.31 -15.88 -6.39
C VAL A 36 -3.38 -14.36 -6.44
N LEU A 37 -4.02 -13.76 -5.45
CA LEU A 37 -4.27 -12.33 -5.40
C LEU A 37 -3.65 -11.77 -4.11
N ASP A 38 -2.56 -11.03 -4.24
CA ASP A 38 -1.84 -10.41 -3.13
C ASP A 38 -2.08 -8.91 -3.10
N SER A 39 -2.51 -8.39 -1.95
CA SER A 39 -2.85 -6.98 -1.77
C SER A 39 -3.92 -6.55 -2.78
N VAL A 40 -5.12 -7.05 -2.53
CA VAL A 40 -6.20 -7.18 -3.52
C VAL A 40 -6.86 -5.85 -3.86
N ALA A 41 -6.86 -5.48 -5.13
CA ALA A 41 -7.68 -4.40 -5.69
C ALA A 41 -8.94 -5.01 -6.33
N PRO A 42 -10.14 -4.84 -5.74
CA PRO A 42 -11.39 -5.31 -6.35
C PRO A 42 -11.65 -4.65 -7.70
N ASN A 43 -12.32 -5.35 -8.61
CA ASN A 43 -12.78 -4.71 -9.85
C ASN A 43 -13.68 -3.49 -9.58
N THR A 44 -14.46 -3.54 -8.50
CA THR A 44 -15.39 -2.47 -8.08
C THR A 44 -14.71 -1.22 -7.53
N LEU A 45 -13.42 -1.28 -7.23
CA LEU A 45 -12.66 -0.14 -6.69
C LEU A 45 -12.49 0.94 -7.76
N ILE A 46 -12.71 2.18 -7.42
CA ILE A 46 -12.16 3.33 -8.15
C ILE A 46 -10.80 3.66 -7.55
N VAL A 47 -9.75 3.35 -8.29
CA VAL A 47 -8.37 3.51 -7.80
C VAL A 47 -8.08 4.97 -7.51
N GLY A 48 -7.74 5.27 -6.28
CA GLY A 48 -7.43 6.62 -5.81
C GLY A 48 -8.43 7.19 -4.82
N ASN A 49 -9.72 6.85 -4.94
CA ASN A 49 -10.76 7.47 -4.10
C ASN A 49 -10.62 7.20 -2.59
N GLU A 50 -10.04 6.06 -2.22
CA GLU A 50 -9.89 5.69 -0.80
C GLU A 50 -8.44 5.75 -0.32
N PHE A 51 -7.50 6.29 -1.10
CA PHE A 51 -6.08 6.27 -0.73
C PHE A 51 -5.79 7.04 0.55
N ALA A 52 -6.42 8.21 0.73
CA ALA A 52 -6.25 9.01 1.92
C ALA A 52 -6.78 8.27 3.16
N HIS A 53 -8.01 7.79 3.09
CA HIS A 53 -8.64 7.03 4.16
C HIS A 53 -7.87 5.75 4.53
N ASN A 54 -7.41 4.98 3.52
CA ASN A 54 -6.64 3.76 3.75
C ASN A 54 -5.31 4.03 4.44
N LEU A 55 -4.62 5.11 4.03
CA LEU A 55 -3.37 5.52 4.67
C LEU A 55 -3.57 5.91 6.14
N GLU A 56 -4.60 6.73 6.42
CA GLU A 56 -4.93 7.13 7.80
C GLU A 56 -5.16 5.91 8.69
N GLN A 57 -5.98 4.94 8.24
CA GLN A 57 -6.23 3.71 8.98
C GLN A 57 -4.95 2.88 9.20
N ALA A 58 -4.11 2.74 8.19
CA ALA A 58 -2.87 1.99 8.29
C ALA A 58 -1.90 2.63 9.28
N LEU A 59 -1.75 3.95 9.24
CA LEU A 59 -0.90 4.70 10.19
C LEU A 59 -1.42 4.60 11.61
N ASP A 60 -2.73 4.69 11.83
CA ASP A 60 -3.33 4.54 13.16
C ASP A 60 -3.06 3.14 13.73
N LEU A 61 -3.18 2.08 12.92
CA LEU A 61 -2.84 0.72 13.33
C LEU A 61 -1.35 0.58 13.67
N GLN A 62 -0.46 1.04 12.79
CA GLN A 62 0.99 0.96 12.98
C GLN A 62 1.46 1.76 14.20
N PHE A 63 0.99 3.00 14.37
CA PHE A 63 1.35 3.84 15.51
C PHE A 63 0.73 3.34 16.81
N GLY A 64 -0.44 2.71 16.73
CA GLY A 64 -1.11 2.07 17.86
C GLY A 64 -0.27 0.94 18.48
N GLU A 65 0.54 0.22 17.68
CA GLU A 65 1.44 -0.81 18.21
C GLU A 65 2.49 -0.23 19.17
N CYS A 66 3.00 0.99 18.92
CA CYS A 66 3.91 1.67 19.83
C CYS A 66 3.26 1.90 21.21
N GLY A 67 1.99 2.31 21.23
CA GLY A 67 1.26 2.54 22.48
C GLY A 67 1.07 1.27 23.34
N LYS A 68 1.06 0.09 22.71
CA LYS A 68 0.95 -1.20 23.42
C LYS A 68 2.27 -1.65 24.07
N VAL A 69 3.40 -1.06 23.69
CA VAL A 69 4.74 -1.39 24.20
C VAL A 69 5.22 -0.26 25.12
N PRO A 70 5.31 -0.46 26.46
CA PRO A 70 5.64 0.61 27.40
C PRO A 70 6.98 1.32 27.11
N ALA A 71 7.99 0.58 26.63
CA ALA A 71 9.28 1.15 26.25
C ALA A 71 9.14 2.12 25.06
N CYS A 72 8.39 1.72 24.04
CA CYS A 72 8.11 2.55 22.88
C CYS A 72 7.32 3.83 23.26
N ALA A 73 6.24 3.68 24.03
CA ALA A 73 5.43 4.80 24.47
C ALA A 73 6.24 5.81 25.29
N ARG A 74 7.15 5.36 26.15
CA ARG A 74 8.05 6.25 26.91
C ARG A 74 9.07 6.96 26.01
N ALA A 75 9.66 6.24 25.06
CA ALA A 75 10.70 6.80 24.20
C ALA A 75 10.15 7.76 23.15
N LEU A 76 9.02 7.42 22.53
CA LEU A 76 8.50 8.09 21.35
C LEU A 76 7.21 8.91 21.62
N GLY A 77 6.52 8.68 22.73
CA GLY A 77 5.23 9.32 23.02
C GLY A 77 4.13 8.83 22.07
N ASN A 78 3.27 9.73 21.62
CA ASN A 78 2.21 9.44 20.65
C ASN A 78 2.63 9.88 19.24
N PRO A 79 3.00 8.96 18.34
CA PRO A 79 3.44 9.32 17.00
C PRO A 79 2.35 10.00 16.17
N ARG A 80 1.07 9.64 16.35
CA ARG A 80 -0.05 10.25 15.64
C ARG A 80 -0.17 11.74 15.96
N SER A 81 -0.21 12.09 17.24
CA SER A 81 -0.28 13.50 17.65
C SER A 81 0.91 14.32 17.17
N ARG A 82 2.10 13.71 17.09
CA ARG A 82 3.29 14.38 16.55
C ARG A 82 3.18 14.61 15.04
N LEU A 83 2.65 13.65 14.30
CA LEU A 83 2.38 13.82 12.87
C LEU A 83 1.38 14.95 12.62
N ASP A 84 0.29 14.98 13.37
CA ASP A 84 -0.74 16.02 13.23
C ASP A 84 -0.17 17.42 13.51
N ALA A 85 0.63 17.57 14.59
CA ALA A 85 1.29 18.83 14.94
C ALA A 85 2.33 19.23 13.87
N LEU A 86 3.11 18.28 13.36
CA LEU A 86 4.06 18.52 12.27
C LEU A 86 3.33 19.04 11.02
N MET A 87 2.27 18.36 10.59
CA MET A 87 1.51 18.76 9.41
C MET A 87 0.88 20.16 9.57
N ALA A 88 0.37 20.49 10.74
CA ALA A 88 -0.12 21.83 11.03
C ALA A 88 0.99 22.90 10.89
N THR A 89 2.19 22.62 11.41
CA THR A 89 3.36 23.48 11.27
C THR A 89 3.76 23.64 9.81
N LEU A 90 3.86 22.54 9.05
CA LEU A 90 4.28 22.57 7.65
C LEU A 90 3.28 23.33 6.76
N ARG A 91 1.98 23.24 7.06
CA ARG A 91 0.94 23.96 6.31
C ARG A 91 1.00 25.48 6.57
N SER A 92 1.37 25.92 7.78
CA SER A 92 1.42 27.31 8.14
C SER A 92 2.77 27.98 7.87
N SER A 93 3.88 27.28 8.15
CA SER A 93 5.23 27.84 8.06
C SER A 93 6.26 26.74 7.77
N PRO A 94 6.41 26.30 6.50
CA PRO A 94 7.36 25.26 6.14
C PRO A 94 8.80 25.66 6.50
N PRO A 95 9.50 24.93 7.41
CA PRO A 95 10.87 25.26 7.82
C PRO A 95 11.88 25.08 6.68
N LEU A 96 12.88 25.93 6.67
CA LEU A 96 14.08 25.74 5.85
C LEU A 96 14.97 24.73 6.56
N VAL A 97 15.33 23.66 5.86
CA VAL A 97 16.08 22.53 6.41
C VAL A 97 17.40 22.36 5.68
N HIS A 98 18.49 22.32 6.44
CA HIS A 98 19.79 21.89 5.95
C HIS A 98 19.90 20.38 6.12
N TYR A 99 20.17 19.65 5.04
CA TYR A 99 20.27 18.20 5.08
C TYR A 99 21.42 17.69 4.21
N ARG A 100 21.87 16.47 4.48
CA ARG A 100 22.79 15.75 3.58
C ARG A 100 21.99 14.94 2.58
N ASP A 101 22.27 15.11 1.32
CA ASP A 101 21.73 14.25 0.27
C ASP A 101 22.19 12.81 0.49
N PRO A 102 21.28 11.84 0.62
CA PRO A 102 21.63 10.47 0.97
C PRO A 102 22.39 9.73 -0.14
N GLY A 103 22.31 10.18 -1.39
CA GLY A 103 23.02 9.57 -2.53
C GLY A 103 24.44 10.10 -2.71
N THR A 104 24.64 11.40 -2.46
CA THR A 104 25.90 12.09 -2.75
C THR A 104 26.67 12.53 -1.51
N GLY A 105 26.01 12.61 -0.34
CA GLY A 105 26.57 13.18 0.88
C GLY A 105 26.71 14.70 0.88
N ALA A 106 26.36 15.38 -0.23
CA ALA A 106 26.45 16.83 -0.35
C ALA A 106 25.45 17.52 0.58
N LEU A 107 25.83 18.71 1.07
CA LEU A 107 24.93 19.54 1.87
C LEU A 107 23.99 20.30 0.95
N HIS A 108 22.71 20.23 1.25
CA HIS A 108 21.66 20.93 0.56
C HIS A 108 20.75 21.67 1.56
N GLU A 109 19.98 22.60 1.01
CA GLU A 109 18.99 23.38 1.72
C GLU A 109 17.68 23.34 0.96
N ALA A 110 16.57 23.04 1.63
CA ALA A 110 15.23 23.07 1.04
C ALA A 110 14.15 23.31 2.12
N ARG A 111 12.98 23.80 1.71
CA ARG A 111 11.81 23.86 2.59
C ARG A 111 11.18 22.49 2.68
N LEU A 112 10.93 22.01 3.90
CA LEU A 112 10.16 20.78 4.13
C LEU A 112 8.68 21.09 3.94
N ARG A 113 8.07 20.48 2.95
CA ARG A 113 6.65 20.70 2.58
C ARG A 113 5.74 19.62 3.15
N PRO A 114 4.43 19.88 3.32
CA PRO A 114 3.46 18.85 3.67
C PRO A 114 3.53 17.62 2.76
N ASP A 115 3.65 17.84 1.45
CA ASP A 115 3.67 16.76 0.44
C ASP A 115 4.92 15.85 0.57
N ASP A 116 6.08 16.41 0.96
CA ASP A 116 7.30 15.62 1.24
C ASP A 116 7.02 14.61 2.36
N VAL A 117 6.33 15.05 3.42
CA VAL A 117 5.99 14.19 4.57
C VAL A 117 4.85 13.22 4.22
N ALA A 118 3.80 13.68 3.56
CA ALA A 118 2.69 12.82 3.15
C ALA A 118 3.15 11.68 2.24
N GLY A 119 3.99 11.99 1.25
CA GLY A 119 4.60 11.00 0.36
C GLY A 119 5.48 10.00 1.11
N LEU A 120 6.30 10.49 2.04
CA LEU A 120 7.14 9.62 2.88
C LEU A 120 6.31 8.68 3.75
N MET A 121 5.31 9.20 4.47
CA MET A 121 4.41 8.41 5.31
C MET A 121 3.71 7.33 4.47
N ARG A 122 3.18 7.70 3.30
CA ARG A 122 2.51 6.76 2.40
C ARG A 122 3.44 5.63 1.97
N MET A 123 4.62 5.94 1.46
CA MET A 123 5.53 4.93 0.91
C MET A 123 6.16 4.05 1.97
N TYR A 124 6.46 4.62 3.15
CA TYR A 124 7.03 3.83 4.25
C TYR A 124 5.99 2.91 4.90
N ALA A 125 4.71 3.29 4.92
CA ALA A 125 3.64 2.44 5.41
C ALA A 125 3.45 1.13 4.59
N TYR A 126 4.00 1.05 3.37
CA TYR A 126 3.99 -0.18 2.56
C TYR A 126 4.76 -1.34 3.19
N ALA A 127 5.84 -1.05 3.93
CA ALA A 127 6.73 -2.08 4.44
C ALA A 127 6.96 -1.91 5.96
N PRO A 128 6.79 -2.98 6.76
CA PRO A 128 6.90 -2.89 8.23
C PRO A 128 8.24 -2.32 8.71
N LEU A 129 9.34 -2.71 8.08
CA LEU A 129 10.66 -2.22 8.46
C LEU A 129 10.82 -0.71 8.16
N ALA A 130 10.31 -0.23 7.04
CA ALA A 130 10.35 1.19 6.70
C ALA A 130 9.44 2.00 7.65
N SER A 131 8.21 1.52 7.89
CA SER A 131 7.27 2.18 8.80
C SER A 131 7.75 2.25 10.24
N SER A 132 8.59 1.28 10.67
CA SER A 132 9.16 1.27 12.02
C SER A 132 10.07 2.46 12.33
N LEU A 133 10.59 3.14 11.30
CA LEU A 133 11.40 4.36 11.44
C LEU A 133 10.57 5.62 11.66
N LEU A 134 9.30 5.62 11.23
CA LEU A 134 8.47 6.82 11.21
C LEU A 134 8.25 7.43 12.61
N PRO A 135 7.93 6.66 13.67
CA PRO A 135 7.74 7.23 15.00
C PRO A 135 8.96 7.97 15.53
N LEU A 136 10.16 7.45 15.29
CA LEU A 136 11.42 8.11 15.68
C LEU A 136 11.61 9.42 14.91
N GLN A 137 11.40 9.41 13.60
CA GLN A 137 11.52 10.61 12.76
C GLN A 137 10.52 11.70 13.16
N LEU A 138 9.31 11.32 13.55
CA LEU A 138 8.30 12.25 14.06
C LEU A 138 8.70 12.84 15.43
N LYS A 139 9.34 12.04 16.28
CA LYS A 139 9.92 12.54 17.53
C LYS A 139 11.01 13.57 17.25
N GLU A 140 11.97 13.26 16.40
CA GLU A 140 13.05 14.18 16.02
C GLU A 140 12.49 15.49 15.45
N ALA A 141 11.52 15.41 14.54
CA ALA A 141 10.85 16.58 13.99
C ALA A 141 10.13 17.42 15.04
N SER A 142 9.51 16.79 16.04
CA SER A 142 8.85 17.50 17.15
C SER A 142 9.84 18.26 18.06
N GLU A 143 11.11 17.95 17.98
CA GLU A 143 12.23 18.60 18.68
C GLU A 143 13.00 19.57 17.75
N GLY A 144 12.45 19.86 16.55
CA GLY A 144 13.04 20.79 15.59
C GLY A 144 14.14 20.19 14.69
N ARG A 145 14.39 18.90 14.79
CA ARG A 145 15.39 18.19 13.93
C ARG A 145 14.69 17.57 12.73
N TYR A 146 14.69 18.29 11.61
CA TYR A 146 13.97 17.90 10.38
C TYR A 146 14.87 17.26 9.33
N ASP A 147 16.19 17.28 9.52
CA ASP A 147 17.19 16.84 8.54
C ASP A 147 17.05 15.37 8.13
N GLY A 148 16.82 14.47 9.09
CA GLY A 148 16.58 13.05 8.82
C GLY A 148 15.29 12.83 8.02
N LEU A 149 14.20 13.48 8.40
CA LEU A 149 12.93 13.39 7.68
C LEU A 149 13.03 13.91 6.25
N MET A 150 13.72 15.06 6.06
CA MET A 150 14.00 15.64 4.74
C MET A 150 14.85 14.70 3.89
N ALA A 151 15.93 14.14 4.44
CA ALA A 151 16.80 13.23 3.71
C ALA A 151 16.04 11.99 3.21
N LEU A 152 15.20 11.40 4.06
CA LEU A 152 14.35 10.25 3.69
C LEU A 152 13.35 10.61 2.59
N ALA A 153 12.69 11.78 2.67
CA ALA A 153 11.76 12.23 1.65
C ALA A 153 12.46 12.46 0.29
N LYS A 154 13.65 13.04 0.28
CA LYS A 154 14.44 13.26 -0.95
C LYS A 154 14.95 11.94 -1.55
N MET A 155 15.42 11.01 -0.70
CA MET A 155 15.80 9.67 -1.14
C MET A 155 14.63 8.96 -1.82
N LEU A 156 13.44 9.02 -1.23
CA LEU A 156 12.25 8.43 -1.80
C LEU A 156 11.92 9.06 -3.16
N GLY A 157 11.90 10.39 -3.25
CA GLY A 157 11.58 11.11 -4.48
C GLY A 157 12.54 10.74 -5.63
N SER A 158 13.84 10.65 -5.37
CA SER A 158 14.85 10.27 -6.37
C SER A 158 14.70 8.80 -6.82
N THR A 159 14.40 7.89 -5.88
CA THR A 159 14.20 6.47 -6.19
C THR A 159 12.93 6.26 -7.04
N MET A 160 11.83 6.92 -6.69
CA MET A 160 10.55 6.76 -7.38
C MET A 160 10.55 7.39 -8.78
N ALA A 161 11.21 8.52 -8.98
CA ALA A 161 11.22 9.22 -10.26
C ALA A 161 11.72 8.38 -11.44
N GLY A 162 12.64 7.44 -11.18
CA GLY A 162 13.18 6.53 -12.21
C GLY A 162 12.40 5.22 -12.41
N GLN A 163 11.46 4.89 -11.52
CA GLN A 163 10.79 3.59 -11.51
C GLN A 163 9.32 3.63 -11.95
N MET A 164 8.71 4.82 -12.01
CA MET A 164 7.29 4.96 -12.35
C MET A 164 7.08 5.16 -13.85
N ALA A 165 6.37 4.23 -14.49
CA ALA A 165 5.91 4.38 -15.88
C ALA A 165 4.65 5.27 -15.91
N MET A 166 4.83 6.59 -15.74
CA MET A 166 3.73 7.57 -15.58
C MET A 166 2.73 7.52 -16.72
N GLY A 167 3.17 7.36 -17.97
CA GLY A 167 2.27 7.24 -19.12
C GLY A 167 1.37 6.00 -19.04
N MET A 168 1.89 4.86 -18.56
CA MET A 168 1.09 3.66 -18.33
C MET A 168 0.10 3.86 -17.18
N GLN A 169 0.52 4.46 -16.07
CA GLN A 169 -0.36 4.76 -14.95
C GLN A 169 -1.53 5.66 -15.37
N LEU A 170 -1.26 6.73 -16.12
CA LEU A 170 -2.30 7.61 -16.66
C LEU A 170 -3.23 6.87 -17.62
N SER A 171 -2.70 6.06 -18.53
CA SER A 171 -3.51 5.29 -19.47
C SER A 171 -4.46 4.33 -18.75
N VAL A 172 -4.00 3.68 -17.68
CA VAL A 172 -4.82 2.80 -16.83
C VAL A 172 -5.90 3.61 -16.09
N ILE A 173 -5.50 4.57 -15.26
CA ILE A 173 -6.44 5.31 -14.41
C ILE A 173 -7.46 6.09 -15.25
N CYS A 174 -7.01 6.75 -16.33
CA CYS A 174 -7.90 7.56 -17.16
C CYS A 174 -8.87 6.71 -17.98
N SER A 175 -8.51 5.47 -18.35
CA SER A 175 -9.42 4.58 -19.05
C SER A 175 -10.39 3.87 -18.10
N GLU A 176 -9.89 3.41 -16.96
CA GLU A 176 -10.63 2.53 -16.07
C GLU A 176 -11.47 3.30 -15.04
N ASP A 177 -10.88 4.32 -14.39
CA ASP A 177 -11.40 4.87 -13.14
C ASP A 177 -11.78 6.36 -13.19
N ALA A 178 -11.36 7.12 -14.23
CA ALA A 178 -11.51 8.57 -14.29
C ALA A 178 -12.95 9.07 -14.11
N TYR A 179 -13.94 8.30 -14.56
CA TYR A 179 -15.36 8.67 -14.41
C TYR A 179 -15.85 8.64 -12.96
N GLY A 180 -15.17 7.88 -12.12
CA GLY A 180 -15.51 7.68 -10.70
C GLY A 180 -14.59 8.42 -9.73
N LEU A 181 -13.52 9.07 -10.21
CA LEU A 181 -12.63 9.87 -9.36
C LEU A 181 -13.39 11.04 -8.77
N LYS A 182 -13.37 11.15 -7.44
CA LYS A 182 -14.10 12.18 -6.70
C LYS A 182 -13.29 12.65 -5.50
N ALA A 183 -13.23 13.97 -5.32
CA ALA A 183 -12.85 14.54 -4.04
C ALA A 183 -13.85 14.10 -2.96
N ASN A 184 -13.34 13.72 -1.80
CA ASN A 184 -14.13 13.35 -0.63
C ASN A 184 -13.96 14.42 0.45
N ALA A 185 -15.07 14.97 0.95
CA ALA A 185 -15.03 15.99 1.98
C ALA A 185 -14.36 15.50 3.28
N ASP A 186 -14.51 14.21 3.60
CA ASP A 186 -13.93 13.58 4.80
C ASP A 186 -12.40 13.49 4.70
N ASP A 187 -11.86 13.44 3.48
CA ASP A 187 -10.42 13.36 3.25
C ASP A 187 -9.71 14.73 3.26
N ALA A 188 -10.46 15.83 3.19
CA ALA A 188 -9.88 17.18 3.07
C ALA A 188 -8.91 17.55 4.20
N ALA A 189 -9.13 17.03 5.41
CA ALA A 189 -8.27 17.24 6.56
C ALA A 189 -7.21 16.15 6.76
N SER A 190 -7.26 15.06 5.98
CA SER A 190 -6.32 13.94 6.07
C SER A 190 -4.90 14.34 5.67
N LEU A 191 -3.95 13.44 5.88
CA LEU A 191 -2.55 13.61 5.51
C LEU A 191 -2.38 13.90 4.01
N MET A 192 -3.09 13.18 3.15
CA MET A 192 -3.01 13.30 1.70
C MET A 192 -4.03 14.29 1.11
N GLY A 193 -5.08 14.64 1.84
CA GLY A 193 -6.19 15.41 1.30
C GLY A 193 -6.81 14.74 0.07
N ASN A 194 -7.34 15.57 -0.84
CA ASN A 194 -7.91 15.12 -2.11
C ASN A 194 -6.95 15.22 -3.29
N GLN A 195 -5.69 15.60 -3.06
CA GLN A 195 -4.75 15.97 -4.13
C GLN A 195 -4.61 14.88 -5.19
N PHE A 196 -4.55 13.60 -4.78
CA PHE A 196 -4.46 12.50 -5.73
C PHE A 196 -5.66 12.45 -6.69
N ALA A 197 -6.89 12.54 -6.17
CA ALA A 197 -8.10 12.49 -6.98
C ALA A 197 -8.19 13.71 -7.91
N ASP A 198 -7.87 14.91 -7.40
CA ASP A 198 -7.91 16.15 -8.15
C ASP A 198 -6.87 16.18 -9.28
N ASP A 199 -5.62 15.78 -8.99
CA ASP A 199 -4.53 15.75 -9.95
C ASP A 199 -4.82 14.76 -11.10
N PHE A 200 -5.29 13.55 -10.77
CA PHE A 200 -5.65 12.58 -11.80
C PHE A 200 -6.91 12.99 -12.57
N ALA A 201 -7.90 13.58 -11.94
CA ALA A 201 -9.07 14.12 -12.65
C ALA A 201 -8.65 15.18 -13.68
N ALA A 202 -7.77 16.11 -13.29
CA ALA A 202 -7.25 17.15 -14.17
C ALA A 202 -6.44 16.57 -15.34
N GLN A 203 -5.52 15.62 -15.07
CA GLN A 203 -4.72 14.97 -16.11
C GLN A 203 -5.59 14.14 -17.06
N CYS A 204 -6.57 13.39 -16.54
CA CYS A 204 -7.48 12.57 -17.33
C CYS A 204 -8.47 13.39 -18.18
N ALA A 205 -8.61 14.69 -17.94
CA ALA A 205 -9.40 15.58 -18.82
C ALA A 205 -8.82 15.68 -20.24
N THR A 206 -7.50 15.51 -20.38
CA THR A 206 -6.77 15.61 -21.66
C THR A 206 -6.10 14.32 -22.11
N TRP A 207 -5.92 13.34 -21.21
CA TRP A 207 -5.25 12.09 -21.53
C TRP A 207 -6.13 11.17 -22.39
N PRO A 208 -5.57 10.49 -23.42
CA PRO A 208 -6.32 9.54 -24.22
C PRO A 208 -6.90 8.40 -23.38
N ARG A 209 -8.13 8.00 -23.69
CA ARG A 209 -8.83 6.92 -22.97
C ARG A 209 -9.05 5.72 -23.87
N GLY A 210 -8.77 4.52 -23.36
CA GLY A 210 -9.15 3.27 -24.00
C GLY A 210 -10.64 2.94 -23.78
N ALA A 211 -11.19 2.12 -24.67
CA ALA A 211 -12.52 1.56 -24.48
C ALA A 211 -12.49 0.45 -23.42
N MET A 212 -13.39 0.54 -22.44
CA MET A 212 -13.52 -0.47 -21.39
C MET A 212 -14.79 -1.32 -21.60
N PRO A 213 -14.76 -2.62 -21.29
CA PRO A 213 -15.97 -3.43 -21.28
C PRO A 213 -17.00 -2.87 -20.28
N ALA A 214 -18.29 -2.95 -20.61
CA ALA A 214 -19.37 -2.42 -19.76
C ALA A 214 -19.41 -3.06 -18.36
N ASP A 215 -18.91 -4.29 -18.22
CA ASP A 215 -18.84 -5.04 -16.98
C ASP A 215 -17.46 -4.99 -16.30
N PHE A 216 -16.61 -4.04 -16.68
CA PHE A 216 -15.23 -3.94 -16.15
C PHE A 216 -15.20 -3.85 -14.62
N HIS A 217 -16.10 -3.06 -14.03
CA HIS A 217 -16.22 -2.92 -12.57
C HIS A 217 -17.15 -3.96 -11.92
N ALA A 218 -17.63 -4.96 -12.67
CA ALA A 218 -18.40 -6.04 -12.05
C ALA A 218 -17.50 -6.93 -11.18
N PRO A 219 -18.00 -7.40 -10.01
CA PRO A 219 -17.24 -8.33 -9.17
C PRO A 219 -17.02 -9.65 -9.91
N LEU A 220 -15.81 -10.20 -9.78
CA LEU A 220 -15.53 -11.55 -10.28
C LEU A 220 -16.38 -12.58 -9.52
N ARG A 221 -17.16 -13.37 -10.27
CA ARG A 221 -17.90 -14.55 -9.78
C ARG A 221 -17.38 -15.78 -10.47
N SER A 222 -16.75 -16.69 -9.75
CA SER A 222 -16.09 -17.85 -10.34
C SER A 222 -15.90 -18.97 -9.33
N ASN A 223 -15.93 -20.22 -9.81
CA ASN A 223 -15.57 -21.40 -9.02
C ASN A 223 -14.06 -21.73 -9.09
N VAL A 224 -13.25 -20.89 -9.74
CA VAL A 224 -11.81 -21.08 -9.81
C VAL A 224 -11.23 -21.05 -8.39
N PRO A 225 -10.39 -22.02 -8.01
CA PRO A 225 -9.68 -21.97 -6.73
C PRO A 225 -8.88 -20.68 -6.60
N ALA A 226 -8.97 -20.00 -5.45
CA ALA A 226 -8.31 -18.72 -5.25
C ALA A 226 -7.67 -18.61 -3.87
N LEU A 227 -6.42 -18.18 -3.81
CA LEU A 227 -5.72 -17.77 -2.61
C LEU A 227 -5.60 -16.25 -2.63
N LEU A 228 -6.25 -15.58 -1.66
CA LEU A 228 -6.16 -14.15 -1.47
C LEU A 228 -5.30 -13.86 -0.25
N MET A 229 -4.48 -12.84 -0.33
CA MET A 229 -3.57 -12.44 0.74
C MET A 229 -3.63 -10.93 0.92
N SER A 230 -3.56 -10.47 2.18
CA SER A 230 -3.51 -9.05 2.53
C SER A 230 -2.64 -8.83 3.74
N GLY A 231 -1.92 -7.72 3.79
CA GLY A 231 -1.28 -7.26 5.01
C GLY A 231 -2.28 -6.55 5.92
N GLU A 232 -2.16 -6.77 7.23
CA GLU A 232 -3.04 -6.15 8.24
C GLU A 232 -2.97 -4.61 8.18
N PHE A 233 -1.79 -4.07 7.88
CA PHE A 233 -1.48 -2.64 7.86
C PHE A 233 -1.32 -2.08 6.43
N ASP A 234 -1.93 -2.73 5.45
CA ASP A 234 -1.82 -2.29 4.05
C ASP A 234 -2.46 -0.90 3.84
N PRO A 235 -1.66 0.13 3.48
CA PRO A 235 -2.13 1.50 3.35
C PRO A 235 -2.86 1.79 2.02
N VAL A 236 -2.99 0.79 1.14
CA VAL A 236 -3.52 0.97 -0.22
C VAL A 236 -4.68 0.03 -0.49
N THR A 237 -4.47 -1.25 -0.22
CA THR A 237 -5.44 -2.33 -0.45
C THR A 237 -5.69 -3.10 0.84
N PRO A 238 -6.38 -2.49 1.82
CA PRO A 238 -6.59 -3.06 3.14
C PRO A 238 -7.36 -4.39 3.07
N PRO A 239 -7.29 -5.24 4.12
CA PRO A 239 -7.88 -6.57 4.14
C PRO A 239 -9.36 -6.63 3.76
N ARG A 240 -10.13 -5.55 4.01
CA ARG A 240 -11.54 -5.49 3.62
C ARG A 240 -11.77 -5.69 2.11
N TYR A 241 -10.81 -5.27 1.27
CA TYR A 241 -10.90 -5.46 -0.18
C TYR A 241 -10.73 -6.94 -0.57
N GLY A 242 -9.75 -7.62 0.02
CA GLY A 242 -9.58 -9.06 -0.16
C GLY A 242 -10.80 -9.84 0.32
N ALA A 243 -11.37 -9.47 1.48
CA ALA A 243 -12.60 -10.08 1.99
C ALA A 243 -13.79 -9.88 1.04
N ALA A 244 -13.94 -8.68 0.47
CA ALA A 244 -15.00 -8.39 -0.51
C ALA A 244 -14.89 -9.27 -1.77
N VAL A 245 -13.67 -9.44 -2.33
CA VAL A 245 -13.48 -10.32 -3.48
C VAL A 245 -13.68 -11.79 -3.10
N ALA A 246 -13.18 -12.24 -1.95
CA ALA A 246 -13.34 -13.62 -1.49
C ALA A 246 -14.83 -14.00 -1.31
N SER A 247 -15.69 -13.06 -0.92
CA SER A 247 -17.12 -13.31 -0.72
C SER A 247 -17.86 -13.75 -1.98
N THR A 248 -17.32 -13.49 -3.15
CA THR A 248 -17.89 -13.87 -4.46
C THR A 248 -17.25 -15.12 -5.07
N LEU A 249 -16.28 -15.72 -4.38
CA LEU A 249 -15.48 -16.87 -4.85
C LEU A 249 -15.64 -18.05 -3.87
N PRO A 250 -16.53 -19.01 -4.11
CA PRO A 250 -16.84 -20.08 -3.16
C PRO A 250 -15.64 -20.99 -2.84
N ASN A 251 -14.65 -21.09 -3.74
CA ASN A 251 -13.43 -21.88 -3.56
C ASN A 251 -12.22 -21.01 -3.17
N ALA A 252 -12.47 -19.83 -2.64
CA ALA A 252 -11.41 -18.94 -2.17
C ALA A 252 -11.09 -19.15 -0.68
N ARG A 253 -9.87 -18.78 -0.31
CA ARG A 253 -9.45 -18.50 1.05
C ARG A 253 -8.70 -17.19 1.09
N HIS A 254 -9.07 -16.32 2.02
CA HIS A 254 -8.38 -15.06 2.29
C HIS A 254 -7.54 -15.19 3.55
N LEU A 255 -6.25 -14.90 3.46
CA LEU A 255 -5.29 -14.89 4.55
C LEU A 255 -4.86 -13.45 4.82
N VAL A 256 -5.01 -13.00 6.06
CA VAL A 256 -4.50 -11.70 6.51
C VAL A 256 -3.22 -11.93 7.31
N VAL A 257 -2.14 -11.28 6.91
CA VAL A 257 -0.83 -11.45 7.52
C VAL A 257 -0.59 -10.33 8.52
N ARG A 258 -0.49 -10.73 9.78
CA ARG A 258 -0.35 -9.84 10.92
C ARG A 258 0.87 -8.94 10.81
N GLY A 259 0.69 -7.64 11.10
CA GLY A 259 1.75 -6.65 11.15
C GLY A 259 2.40 -6.33 9.80
N GLN A 260 1.90 -6.90 8.70
CA GLN A 260 2.45 -6.68 7.37
C GLN A 260 1.73 -5.55 6.64
N GLY A 261 2.46 -4.86 5.77
CA GLY A 261 1.93 -3.82 4.88
C GLY A 261 1.50 -4.39 3.53
N HIS A 262 1.90 -3.70 2.46
CA HIS A 262 1.52 -4.03 1.09
C HIS A 262 2.45 -5.08 0.49
N ASN A 263 1.87 -6.12 -0.16
CA ASN A 263 2.58 -7.24 -0.76
C ASN A 263 3.16 -8.23 0.28
N VAL A 264 2.44 -9.32 0.51
CA VAL A 264 2.75 -10.28 1.58
C VAL A 264 3.15 -11.67 1.10
N ILE A 265 3.21 -11.90 -0.22
CA ILE A 265 3.58 -13.21 -0.79
C ILE A 265 4.95 -13.70 -0.30
N GLY A 266 5.86 -12.78 0.05
CA GLY A 266 7.19 -13.09 0.61
C GLY A 266 7.25 -13.15 2.14
N ALA A 267 6.15 -12.87 2.87
CA ALA A 267 6.18 -12.73 4.32
C ALA A 267 6.14 -14.07 5.05
N GLY A 268 7.06 -14.28 5.99
CA GLY A 268 7.08 -15.46 6.87
C GLY A 268 7.00 -16.79 6.11
N CYS A 269 5.98 -17.58 6.41
CA CYS A 269 5.74 -18.86 5.74
C CYS A 269 4.83 -18.78 4.50
N MET A 270 4.45 -17.58 4.05
CA MET A 270 3.58 -17.40 2.89
C MET A 270 4.14 -18.02 1.60
N PRO A 271 5.47 -17.98 1.29
CA PRO A 271 6.01 -18.64 0.11
C PRO A 271 5.73 -20.14 0.07
N LYS A 272 5.77 -20.81 1.25
CA LYS A 272 5.44 -22.24 1.38
C LYS A 272 3.94 -22.48 1.11
N LEU A 273 3.07 -21.65 1.66
CA LEU A 273 1.62 -21.76 1.45
C LEU A 273 1.25 -21.50 -0.02
N PHE A 274 1.90 -20.51 -0.62
CA PHE A 274 1.76 -20.22 -2.05
C PHE A 274 2.16 -21.44 -2.91
N ALA A 275 3.32 -22.04 -2.66
CA ALA A 275 3.75 -23.22 -3.40
C ALA A 275 2.77 -24.39 -3.25
N GLN A 276 2.31 -24.68 -2.03
CA GLN A 276 1.32 -25.71 -1.76
C GLN A 276 -0.01 -25.46 -2.49
N PHE A 277 -0.44 -24.20 -2.55
CA PHE A 277 -1.64 -23.83 -3.29
C PHE A 277 -1.48 -24.02 -4.79
N ILE A 278 -0.33 -23.63 -5.36
CA ILE A 278 -0.07 -23.82 -6.80
C ILE A 278 -0.09 -25.32 -7.16
N ASP A 279 0.46 -26.17 -6.32
CA ASP A 279 0.47 -27.62 -6.56
C ASP A 279 -0.94 -28.22 -6.52
N LYS A 280 -1.72 -27.91 -5.48
CA LYS A 280 -3.00 -28.58 -5.16
C LYS A 280 -4.22 -27.87 -5.71
N ALA A 281 -4.15 -26.58 -5.96
CA ALA A 281 -5.29 -25.70 -6.28
C ALA A 281 -6.44 -25.80 -5.25
N ASP A 282 -6.09 -26.00 -3.98
CA ASP A 282 -7.04 -26.05 -2.87
C ASP A 282 -6.55 -25.12 -1.74
N ALA A 283 -7.11 -23.90 -1.72
CA ALA A 283 -6.75 -22.90 -0.71
C ALA A 283 -7.31 -23.24 0.68
N LYS A 284 -8.42 -23.99 0.75
CA LYS A 284 -9.07 -24.33 2.03
C LYS A 284 -8.30 -25.40 2.80
N ALA A 285 -7.58 -26.25 2.10
CA ALA A 285 -6.74 -27.30 2.71
C ALA A 285 -5.39 -26.81 3.25
N LEU A 286 -5.04 -25.53 3.07
CA LEU A 286 -3.76 -24.99 3.56
C LEU A 286 -3.78 -24.90 5.09
N ASP A 287 -2.70 -25.37 5.75
CA ASP A 287 -2.45 -25.06 7.15
C ASP A 287 -1.68 -23.73 7.27
N ALA A 288 -2.39 -22.67 7.62
CA ALA A 288 -1.85 -21.32 7.74
C ALA A 288 -1.53 -20.91 9.19
N THR A 289 -1.47 -21.85 10.15
CA THR A 289 -1.19 -21.57 11.57
C THR A 289 0.13 -20.84 11.79
N CYS A 290 1.11 -21.10 10.94
CA CYS A 290 2.42 -20.45 10.97
C CYS A 290 2.36 -18.92 10.79
N LEU A 291 1.32 -18.37 10.16
CA LEU A 291 1.16 -16.91 10.01
C LEU A 291 0.81 -16.24 11.34
N GLY A 292 0.14 -16.94 12.23
CA GLY A 292 -0.23 -16.44 13.56
C GLY A 292 0.95 -16.21 14.52
N THR A 293 2.12 -16.78 14.21
CA THR A 293 3.34 -16.64 15.01
C THR A 293 4.24 -15.47 14.57
N LEU A 294 3.88 -14.76 13.50
CA LEU A 294 4.67 -13.62 13.04
C LEU A 294 4.60 -12.47 14.05
N PRO A 295 5.76 -11.97 14.51
CA PRO A 295 5.79 -10.83 15.42
C PRO A 295 5.48 -9.52 14.66
N TYR A 296 4.98 -8.52 15.36
CA TYR A 296 5.01 -7.15 14.85
C TYR A 296 6.45 -6.64 14.77
N THR A 297 6.76 -5.87 13.74
CA THR A 297 8.03 -5.14 13.66
C THR A 297 7.97 -3.98 14.65
N PRO A 298 8.82 -3.96 15.68
CA PRO A 298 8.80 -2.90 16.68
C PRO A 298 9.31 -1.58 16.06
N PRO A 299 8.77 -0.41 16.45
CA PRO A 299 9.30 0.88 16.06
C PRO A 299 10.73 1.08 16.60
N PHE A 300 11.57 1.74 15.81
CA PHE A 300 12.87 2.19 16.29
C PHE A 300 12.69 3.22 17.40
N THR A 301 13.23 2.96 18.58
CA THR A 301 13.18 3.85 19.75
C THR A 301 14.37 4.80 19.80
N SER A 302 15.44 4.48 19.07
CA SER A 302 16.65 5.29 18.88
C SER A 302 17.26 4.98 17.50
N PHE A 303 18.30 5.71 17.10
CA PHE A 303 19.06 5.41 15.87
C PHE A 303 19.85 4.09 15.94
N ASN A 304 19.93 3.46 17.11
CA ASN A 304 20.56 2.15 17.28
C ASN A 304 19.57 0.98 17.15
N GLY A 305 18.29 1.25 16.98
CA GLY A 305 17.24 0.24 16.80
C GLY A 305 16.07 0.39 17.78
N TRP A 306 15.35 -0.72 17.97
CA TRP A 306 14.17 -0.79 18.85
C TRP A 306 14.48 -1.22 20.29
N GLU A 307 15.70 -1.59 20.59
CA GLU A 307 16.11 -1.84 21.95
C GLU A 307 16.67 -0.56 22.58
N PRO A 308 16.40 -0.32 23.90
CA PRO A 308 16.89 0.86 24.58
C PRO A 308 18.43 0.83 24.80
#